data_8cd25fd77ea0436fac4beddbec6ee7d9
#
_entry.id   8cd25fd77ea0436fac4beddbec6ee7d9
#
_cell.length_a   1.000
_cell.length_b   1.000
_cell.length_c   1.000
_cell.angle_alpha   90.00
_cell.angle_beta   90.00
_cell.angle_gamma   90.00
#
_symmetry.space_group_name_H-M   'P 1'
#
loop_
_entity.id
_entity.type
_entity.pdbx_description
1 polymer ?
#
loop_
_entity_poly.entity_id
_entity_poly.type
_entity_poly.pdbx_seq_one_letter_code
_entity_poly.pdbx_strand_id
1 'polypeptide(L)'
;MFFRPTEELQRKRVQKMFEIIAEKEGVPFLGWRDVPVKTEILGDLAKSTMPYMAQAFVGRPEGVEKGLPFDRKLYVVRRVFEQTCEESAYVASLSSRTIVYKGMMLVNQLRTFYSDLTDPDYEVAIAIVHSRFSTNTNPSWERAHPNRYIVHNGEINTIKGNADKMLSREETMYSEYLEEDMSKIIPVVNANGSDSAMLDNTLEFLMMNGMPLPLAVMITIPEPWANNRAMDEKRKDFYEYYATMMEPWDGPASIIFSDGDIMGAVLDRN
;
A
#
# COMPACT_ATOMS: atom_id res chain seq x y z
N MET A 1 -10.36 -0.24 -3.89
CA MET A 1 -10.20 -1.17 -5.04
C MET A 1 -9.83 -2.55 -4.52
N PHE A 2 -10.56 -3.56 -4.94
CA PHE A 2 -10.44 -4.94 -4.48
C PHE A 2 -10.25 -5.87 -5.67
N PHE A 3 -9.32 -6.82 -5.55
CA PHE A 3 -9.20 -7.99 -6.41
C PHE A 3 -9.83 -9.17 -5.68
N ARG A 4 -10.76 -9.84 -6.31
CA ARG A 4 -11.61 -10.87 -5.71
C ARG A 4 -11.61 -12.15 -6.54
N PRO A 5 -12.04 -13.30 -5.97
CA PRO A 5 -12.19 -14.53 -6.70
C PRO A 5 -13.10 -14.38 -7.92
N THR A 6 -12.78 -15.09 -8.98
CA THR A 6 -13.62 -15.17 -10.19
C THR A 6 -14.85 -16.07 -9.99
N GLU A 7 -14.74 -17.06 -9.11
CA GLU A 7 -15.84 -17.94 -8.73
C GLU A 7 -16.90 -17.17 -7.94
N GLU A 8 -18.15 -17.23 -8.37
CA GLU A 8 -19.21 -16.35 -7.88
C GLU A 8 -19.53 -16.55 -6.40
N LEU A 9 -19.58 -17.80 -5.92
CA LEU A 9 -19.91 -18.08 -4.52
C LEU A 9 -18.82 -17.56 -3.58
N GLN A 10 -17.56 -17.81 -3.91
CA GLN A 10 -16.42 -17.30 -3.15
C GLN A 10 -16.40 -15.77 -3.16
N ARG A 11 -16.65 -15.15 -4.31
CA ARG A 11 -16.74 -13.70 -4.44
C ARG A 11 -17.82 -13.10 -3.54
N LYS A 12 -19.01 -13.68 -3.51
CA LYS A 12 -20.10 -13.24 -2.62
C LYS A 12 -19.75 -13.39 -1.14
N ARG A 13 -19.05 -14.48 -0.77
CA ARG A 13 -18.56 -14.67 0.62
C ARG A 13 -17.57 -13.59 1.01
N VAL A 14 -16.59 -13.30 0.17
CA VAL A 14 -15.59 -12.24 0.39
C VAL A 14 -16.25 -10.86 0.50
N GLN A 15 -17.23 -10.56 -0.36
CA GLN A 15 -18.00 -9.31 -0.26
C GLN A 15 -18.71 -9.19 1.08
N LYS A 16 -19.45 -10.24 1.46
CA LYS A 16 -20.19 -10.25 2.73
C LYS A 16 -19.28 -10.15 3.94
N MET A 17 -18.11 -10.77 3.88
CA MET A 17 -17.11 -10.65 4.94
C MET A 17 -16.63 -9.21 5.12
N PHE A 18 -16.32 -8.50 4.01
CA PHE A 18 -15.95 -7.09 4.09
C PHE A 18 -17.05 -6.22 4.70
N GLU A 19 -18.30 -6.41 4.29
CA GLU A 19 -19.46 -5.68 4.83
C GLU A 19 -19.58 -5.88 6.36
N ILE A 20 -19.48 -7.13 6.82
CA ILE A 20 -19.53 -7.47 8.25
C ILE A 20 -18.38 -6.83 9.02
N ILE A 21 -17.16 -6.87 8.46
CA ILE A 21 -15.98 -6.28 9.11
C ILE A 21 -16.10 -4.77 9.17
N ALA A 22 -16.50 -4.11 8.07
CA ALA A 22 -16.71 -2.66 8.05
C ALA A 22 -17.73 -2.23 9.12
N GLU A 23 -18.85 -2.94 9.22
CA GLU A 23 -19.89 -2.69 10.23
C GLU A 23 -19.35 -2.88 11.66
N LYS A 24 -18.63 -3.99 11.93
CA LYS A 24 -18.04 -4.26 13.24
C LYS A 24 -17.01 -3.21 13.68
N GLU A 25 -16.22 -2.70 12.74
CA GLU A 25 -15.23 -1.63 13.00
C GLU A 25 -15.87 -0.23 12.96
N GLY A 26 -17.19 -0.15 12.87
CA GLY A 26 -17.95 1.10 12.92
C GLY A 26 -17.84 1.96 11.67
N VAL A 27 -17.47 1.39 10.52
CA VAL A 27 -17.35 2.09 9.24
C VAL A 27 -18.59 1.79 8.39
N PRO A 28 -19.47 2.76 8.11
CA PRO A 28 -20.69 2.55 7.36
C PRO A 28 -20.39 2.06 5.94
N PHE A 29 -20.93 0.89 5.59
CA PHE A 29 -20.83 0.37 4.23
C PHE A 29 -21.96 0.97 3.35
N LEU A 30 -21.60 1.52 2.18
CA LEU A 30 -22.51 2.21 1.28
C LEU A 30 -22.88 1.39 0.05
N GLY A 31 -21.98 0.53 -0.41
CA GLY A 31 -22.25 -0.32 -1.57
C GLY A 31 -21.01 -0.80 -2.31
N TRP A 32 -21.24 -1.70 -3.26
CA TRP A 32 -20.24 -2.19 -4.21
C TRP A 32 -20.49 -1.64 -5.60
N ARG A 33 -19.40 -1.39 -6.32
CA ARG A 33 -19.41 -1.09 -7.74
C ARG A 33 -18.44 -2.04 -8.44
N ASP A 34 -18.87 -2.68 -9.49
CA ASP A 34 -17.97 -3.42 -10.37
C ASP A 34 -17.16 -2.44 -11.19
N VAL A 35 -15.84 -2.67 -11.27
CA VAL A 35 -14.96 -1.79 -12.04
C VAL A 35 -15.13 -2.09 -13.52
N PRO A 36 -15.48 -1.11 -14.36
CA PRO A 36 -15.65 -1.33 -15.78
C PRO A 36 -14.28 -1.51 -16.45
N VAL A 37 -14.05 -2.71 -16.98
CA VAL A 37 -12.79 -3.09 -17.63
C VAL A 37 -13.02 -3.68 -19.03
N LYS A 38 -12.07 -3.42 -19.94
CA LYS A 38 -12.05 -3.96 -21.30
C LYS A 38 -11.02 -5.08 -21.39
N THR A 39 -11.47 -6.31 -21.23
CA THR A 39 -10.62 -7.50 -21.15
C THR A 39 -10.05 -7.95 -22.49
N GLU A 40 -10.67 -7.55 -23.60
CA GLU A 40 -10.28 -7.94 -24.94
C GLU A 40 -8.88 -7.50 -25.36
N ILE A 41 -8.35 -6.46 -24.72
CA ILE A 41 -7.03 -5.92 -25.02
C ILE A 41 -5.87 -6.65 -24.32
N LEU A 42 -6.19 -7.52 -23.37
CA LEU A 42 -5.18 -8.25 -22.59
C LEU A 42 -4.65 -9.46 -23.35
N GLY A 43 -3.39 -9.82 -23.08
CA GLY A 43 -2.84 -11.10 -23.52
C GLY A 43 -3.39 -12.29 -22.70
N ASP A 44 -3.23 -13.50 -23.24
CA ASP A 44 -3.84 -14.72 -22.69
C ASP A 44 -3.44 -15.01 -21.23
N LEU A 45 -2.16 -14.82 -20.87
CA LEU A 45 -1.68 -15.01 -19.51
C LEU A 45 -2.35 -14.03 -18.52
N ALA A 46 -2.46 -12.76 -18.90
CA ALA A 46 -3.11 -11.77 -18.06
C ALA A 46 -4.61 -12.05 -17.90
N LYS A 47 -5.28 -12.50 -18.98
CA LYS A 47 -6.69 -12.91 -18.93
C LYS A 47 -6.92 -14.14 -18.03
N SER A 48 -6.08 -15.16 -18.16
CA SER A 48 -6.25 -16.42 -17.42
C SER A 48 -6.09 -16.25 -15.89
N THR A 49 -5.36 -15.23 -15.46
CA THR A 49 -5.10 -14.92 -14.03
C THR A 49 -5.83 -13.69 -13.53
N MET A 50 -6.68 -13.08 -14.36
CA MET A 50 -7.36 -11.84 -14.03
C MET A 50 -8.35 -12.03 -12.86
N PRO A 51 -8.20 -11.26 -11.78
CA PRO A 51 -9.18 -11.27 -10.69
C PRO A 51 -10.46 -10.52 -11.08
N TYR A 52 -11.53 -10.77 -10.37
CA TYR A 52 -12.71 -9.92 -10.44
C TYR A 52 -12.45 -8.62 -9.68
N MET A 53 -12.74 -7.47 -10.29
CA MET A 53 -12.40 -6.15 -9.73
C MET A 53 -13.65 -5.42 -9.29
N ALA A 54 -13.61 -4.91 -8.05
CA ALA A 54 -14.66 -4.06 -7.54
C ALA A 54 -14.15 -2.97 -6.63
N GLN A 55 -14.99 -1.97 -6.42
CA GLN A 55 -14.81 -0.92 -5.44
C GLN A 55 -15.87 -1.05 -4.36
N ALA A 56 -15.45 -0.98 -3.10
CA ALA A 56 -16.34 -0.76 -1.97
C ALA A 56 -16.39 0.75 -1.69
N PHE A 57 -17.58 1.24 -1.48
CA PHE A 57 -17.80 2.60 -0.99
C PHE A 57 -18.20 2.52 0.48
N VAL A 58 -17.52 3.31 1.29
CA VAL A 58 -17.76 3.36 2.74
C VAL A 58 -17.89 4.82 3.19
N GLY A 59 -18.74 5.04 4.18
CA GLY A 59 -18.94 6.35 4.77
C GLY A 59 -17.93 6.62 5.88
N ARG A 60 -17.63 7.88 6.10
CA ARG A 60 -16.85 8.30 7.27
C ARG A 60 -17.75 8.21 8.52
N PRO A 61 -17.30 7.52 9.59
CA PRO A 61 -18.06 7.44 10.84
C PRO A 61 -18.31 8.83 11.44
N GLU A 62 -19.43 8.96 12.15
CA GLU A 62 -19.72 10.17 12.90
C GLU A 62 -18.65 10.41 13.98
N GLY A 63 -18.23 11.65 14.16
CA GLY A 63 -17.18 12.04 15.11
C GLY A 63 -15.74 11.77 14.65
N VAL A 64 -15.54 11.07 13.53
CA VAL A 64 -14.20 10.85 12.96
C VAL A 64 -13.87 11.98 11.99
N GLU A 65 -12.72 12.62 12.16
CA GLU A 65 -12.24 13.68 11.25
C GLU A 65 -11.87 13.13 9.86
N LYS A 66 -11.91 14.02 8.83
CA LYS A 66 -11.41 13.70 7.49
C LYS A 66 -9.90 13.50 7.48
N GLY A 67 -9.40 12.83 6.44
CA GLY A 67 -7.97 12.59 6.25
C GLY A 67 -7.44 11.45 7.10
N LEU A 68 -6.30 11.63 7.75
CA LEU A 68 -5.58 10.56 8.44
C LEU A 68 -6.40 9.84 9.53
N PRO A 69 -7.23 10.51 10.37
CA PRO A 69 -8.08 9.81 11.34
C PRO A 69 -9.06 8.84 10.68
N PHE A 70 -9.65 9.21 9.54
CA PHE A 70 -10.51 8.30 8.79
C PHE A 70 -9.69 7.19 8.10
N ASP A 71 -8.54 7.50 7.52
CA ASP A 71 -7.67 6.51 6.91
C ASP A 71 -7.18 5.46 7.93
N ARG A 72 -6.97 5.82 9.20
CA ARG A 72 -6.69 4.84 10.29
C ARG A 72 -7.82 3.83 10.45
N LYS A 73 -9.07 4.28 10.45
CA LYS A 73 -10.21 3.36 10.51
C LYS A 73 -10.26 2.44 9.30
N LEU A 74 -10.00 2.98 8.11
CA LEU A 74 -9.93 2.19 6.88
C LEU A 74 -8.76 1.20 6.90
N TYR A 75 -7.62 1.58 7.47
CA TYR A 75 -6.47 0.72 7.68
C TYR A 75 -6.81 -0.49 8.55
N VAL A 76 -7.46 -0.27 9.69
CA VAL A 76 -7.90 -1.35 10.59
C VAL A 76 -8.87 -2.29 9.87
N VAL A 77 -9.93 -1.75 9.24
CA VAL A 77 -10.90 -2.54 8.45
C VAL A 77 -10.20 -3.40 7.41
N ARG A 78 -9.25 -2.82 6.67
CA ARG A 78 -8.50 -3.54 5.65
C ARG A 78 -7.64 -4.65 6.24
N ARG A 79 -6.89 -4.37 7.33
CA ARG A 79 -6.04 -5.38 7.97
C ARG A 79 -6.84 -6.55 8.52
N VAL A 80 -7.95 -6.30 9.21
CA VAL A 80 -8.86 -7.34 9.68
C VAL A 80 -9.41 -8.16 8.50
N PHE A 81 -9.80 -7.48 7.42
CA PHE A 81 -10.30 -8.15 6.23
C PHE A 81 -9.24 -9.04 5.55
N GLU A 82 -8.02 -8.52 5.34
CA GLU A 82 -6.91 -9.27 4.72
C GLU A 82 -6.55 -10.51 5.54
N GLN A 83 -6.49 -10.40 6.86
CA GLN A 83 -6.23 -11.54 7.75
C GLN A 83 -7.38 -12.58 7.75
N THR A 84 -8.62 -12.12 7.65
CA THR A 84 -9.79 -12.99 7.65
C THR A 84 -9.98 -13.74 6.32
N CYS A 85 -9.67 -13.07 5.21
CA CYS A 85 -9.83 -13.62 3.87
C CYS A 85 -8.59 -14.29 3.31
N GLU A 86 -7.43 -14.13 3.99
CA GLU A 86 -6.15 -14.66 3.58
C GLU A 86 -5.85 -14.38 2.09
N GLU A 87 -5.53 -15.43 1.32
CA GLU A 87 -5.23 -15.33 -0.12
C GLU A 87 -6.46 -15.19 -1.01
N SER A 88 -7.68 -15.19 -0.43
CA SER A 88 -8.92 -15.16 -1.21
C SER A 88 -9.24 -13.81 -1.81
N ALA A 89 -8.64 -12.72 -1.30
CA ALA A 89 -8.87 -11.38 -1.80
C ALA A 89 -7.67 -10.47 -1.53
N TYR A 90 -7.43 -9.53 -2.43
CA TYR A 90 -6.40 -8.52 -2.29
C TYR A 90 -7.00 -7.13 -2.35
N VAL A 91 -6.63 -6.27 -1.40
CA VAL A 91 -7.07 -4.87 -1.36
C VAL A 91 -5.97 -3.99 -1.93
N ALA A 92 -6.13 -3.58 -3.18
CA ALA A 92 -5.17 -2.70 -3.85
C ALA A 92 -5.10 -1.32 -3.20
N SER A 93 -6.24 -0.80 -2.77
CA SER A 93 -6.34 0.44 -1.98
C SER A 93 -7.67 0.52 -1.22
N LEU A 94 -7.63 1.04 0.00
CA LEU A 94 -8.78 1.47 0.78
C LEU A 94 -8.37 2.74 1.52
N SER A 95 -8.70 3.90 0.98
CA SER A 95 -8.25 5.20 1.48
C SER A 95 -9.30 6.26 1.17
N SER A 96 -9.34 7.31 1.96
CA SER A 96 -10.17 8.50 1.72
C SER A 96 -9.54 9.50 0.76
N ARG A 97 -8.26 9.31 0.36
CA ARG A 97 -7.47 10.28 -0.40
C ARG A 97 -6.89 9.73 -1.70
N THR A 98 -6.67 8.42 -1.77
CA THR A 98 -5.99 7.79 -2.91
C THR A 98 -6.74 6.60 -3.46
N ILE A 99 -6.54 6.29 -4.72
CA ILE A 99 -7.04 5.08 -5.37
C ILE A 99 -5.93 4.48 -6.25
N VAL A 100 -5.81 3.15 -6.24
CA VAL A 100 -4.82 2.41 -7.03
C VAL A 100 -5.50 1.64 -8.15
N TYR A 101 -5.11 1.93 -9.39
CA TYR A 101 -5.41 1.14 -10.58
C TYR A 101 -4.13 0.44 -11.04
N LYS A 102 -4.14 -0.88 -11.06
CA LYS A 102 -2.97 -1.68 -11.40
C LYS A 102 -3.33 -3.03 -12.01
N GLY A 103 -2.38 -3.70 -12.64
CA GLY A 103 -2.60 -5.03 -13.17
C GLY A 103 -1.52 -5.50 -14.14
N MET A 104 -1.74 -6.67 -14.71
CA MET A 104 -0.86 -7.30 -15.69
C MET A 104 -1.20 -6.81 -17.11
N MET A 105 -0.65 -5.66 -17.50
CA MET A 105 -0.90 -5.06 -18.81
C MET A 105 0.28 -4.21 -19.28
N LEU A 106 0.33 -3.92 -20.56
CA LEU A 106 1.28 -2.97 -21.12
C LEU A 106 0.88 -1.53 -20.77
N VAL A 107 1.85 -0.63 -20.74
CA VAL A 107 1.64 0.78 -20.38
C VAL A 107 0.52 1.45 -21.18
N ASN A 108 0.51 1.22 -22.48
CA ASN A 108 -0.49 1.79 -23.38
C ASN A 108 -1.90 1.16 -23.24
N GLN A 109 -2.00 0.04 -22.53
CA GLN A 109 -3.28 -0.64 -22.26
C GLN A 109 -3.99 -0.11 -21.03
N LEU A 110 -3.29 0.44 -20.04
CA LEU A 110 -3.84 0.83 -18.73
C LEU A 110 -5.09 1.70 -18.87
N ARG A 111 -4.99 2.78 -19.65
CA ARG A 111 -6.09 3.73 -19.84
C ARG A 111 -7.25 3.14 -20.64
N THR A 112 -6.96 2.22 -21.57
CA THR A 112 -8.01 1.54 -22.32
C THR A 112 -8.67 0.44 -21.50
N PHE A 113 -7.89 -0.27 -20.67
CA PHE A 113 -8.39 -1.34 -19.83
C PHE A 113 -9.37 -0.83 -18.77
N TYR A 114 -8.99 0.18 -18.02
CA TYR A 114 -9.86 0.82 -17.02
C TYR A 114 -10.65 1.96 -17.64
N SER A 115 -11.94 1.73 -17.94
CA SER A 115 -12.79 2.75 -18.57
C SER A 115 -12.90 4.03 -17.74
N ASP A 116 -12.80 3.94 -16.41
CA ASP A 116 -12.79 5.09 -15.50
C ASP A 116 -11.70 6.10 -15.85
N LEU A 117 -10.52 5.64 -16.29
CA LEU A 117 -9.40 6.52 -16.65
C LEU A 117 -9.58 7.27 -17.98
N THR A 118 -10.67 7.00 -18.70
CA THR A 118 -11.04 7.72 -19.92
C THR A 118 -12.22 8.67 -19.69
N ASP A 119 -12.81 8.66 -18.53
CA ASP A 119 -13.90 9.56 -18.17
C ASP A 119 -13.36 11.00 -18.06
N PRO A 120 -13.93 11.97 -18.78
CA PRO A 120 -13.49 13.37 -18.71
C PRO A 120 -13.68 14.00 -17.33
N ASP A 121 -14.62 13.49 -16.53
CA ASP A 121 -14.87 13.99 -15.18
C ASP A 121 -13.94 13.35 -14.13
N TYR A 122 -13.09 12.39 -14.55
CA TYR A 122 -12.09 11.76 -13.68
C TYR A 122 -10.82 12.61 -13.58
N GLU A 123 -10.86 13.63 -12.76
CA GLU A 123 -9.74 14.53 -12.53
C GLU A 123 -8.95 14.14 -11.27
N VAL A 124 -7.63 14.24 -11.33
CA VAL A 124 -6.71 13.97 -10.23
C VAL A 124 -5.65 15.05 -10.13
N ALA A 125 -5.30 15.47 -8.91
CA ALA A 125 -4.24 16.44 -8.67
C ALA A 125 -2.84 15.81 -8.79
N ILE A 126 -2.70 14.56 -8.37
CA ILE A 126 -1.43 13.82 -8.36
C ILE A 126 -1.66 12.44 -8.98
N ALA A 127 -0.79 12.03 -9.89
CA ALA A 127 -0.77 10.69 -10.44
C ALA A 127 0.66 10.11 -10.40
N ILE A 128 0.82 8.98 -9.72
CA ILE A 128 2.06 8.21 -9.72
C ILE A 128 1.85 6.98 -10.57
N VAL A 129 2.76 6.73 -11.51
CA VAL A 129 2.67 5.61 -12.45
C VAL A 129 3.97 4.82 -12.51
N HIS A 130 3.85 3.52 -12.73
CA HIS A 130 4.99 2.63 -12.96
C HIS A 130 4.66 1.66 -14.09
N SER A 131 5.60 1.46 -14.99
CA SER A 131 5.37 0.73 -16.24
C SER A 131 5.96 -0.69 -16.27
N ARG A 132 6.68 -1.10 -15.22
CA ARG A 132 7.47 -2.33 -15.25
C ARG A 132 7.26 -3.17 -14.00
N PHE A 133 7.15 -4.49 -14.20
CA PHE A 133 7.25 -5.48 -13.12
C PHE A 133 8.71 -5.68 -12.68
N SER A 134 8.91 -6.15 -11.45
CA SER A 134 10.19 -6.66 -11.00
C SER A 134 10.65 -7.83 -11.88
N THR A 135 11.96 -7.90 -12.15
CA THR A 135 12.56 -9.01 -12.91
C THR A 135 12.76 -10.27 -12.07
N ASN A 136 12.73 -10.15 -10.74
CA ASN A 136 13.08 -11.22 -9.81
C ASN A 136 11.86 -11.87 -9.12
N THR A 137 10.65 -11.44 -9.45
CA THR A 137 9.40 -12.01 -8.92
C THR A 137 8.49 -12.45 -10.05
N ASN A 138 7.74 -13.53 -9.81
CA ASN A 138 6.69 -13.93 -10.73
C ASN A 138 5.63 -12.82 -10.79
N PRO A 139 5.31 -12.31 -11.99
CA PRO A 139 4.32 -11.27 -12.14
C PRO A 139 2.93 -11.78 -11.72
N SER A 140 2.19 -10.95 -11.00
CA SER A 140 0.79 -11.20 -10.67
C SER A 140 0.03 -9.86 -10.63
N TRP A 141 -1.30 -9.93 -10.67
CA TRP A 141 -2.14 -8.73 -10.61
C TRP A 141 -1.92 -7.93 -9.34
N GLU A 142 -1.73 -8.58 -8.20
CA GLU A 142 -1.49 -7.95 -6.91
C GLU A 142 -0.08 -7.36 -6.77
N ARG A 143 0.93 -7.99 -7.41
CA ARG A 143 2.34 -7.52 -7.36
C ARG A 143 2.65 -6.41 -8.35
N ALA A 144 1.70 -6.06 -9.23
CA ALA A 144 1.84 -4.90 -10.08
C ALA A 144 1.97 -3.62 -9.24
N HIS A 145 2.76 -2.66 -9.71
CA HIS A 145 2.78 -1.32 -9.15
C HIS A 145 1.61 -0.47 -9.68
N PRO A 146 1.24 0.59 -8.95
CA PRO A 146 1.79 1.02 -7.67
C PRO A 146 1.37 0.13 -6.50
N ASN A 147 2.12 0.22 -5.39
CA ASN A 147 1.62 -0.16 -4.08
C ASN A 147 0.64 0.91 -3.57
N ARG A 148 0.32 0.99 -2.28
CA ARG A 148 -0.66 1.97 -1.78
C ARG A 148 -0.11 3.39 -1.77
N TYR A 149 1.15 3.55 -1.40
CA TYR A 149 1.83 4.84 -1.22
C TYR A 149 3.04 5.01 -2.12
N ILE A 150 3.63 3.91 -2.62
CA ILE A 150 4.87 3.96 -3.38
C ILE A 150 4.82 3.28 -4.73
N VAL A 151 5.66 3.75 -5.63
CA VAL A 151 6.20 3.01 -6.76
C VAL A 151 7.70 2.85 -6.59
N HIS A 152 8.24 1.69 -6.93
CA HIS A 152 9.63 1.33 -6.70
C HIS A 152 10.23 0.73 -7.96
N ASN A 153 11.35 1.27 -8.41
CA ASN A 153 12.18 0.67 -9.44
C ASN A 153 13.55 0.33 -8.84
N GLY A 154 13.79 -0.96 -8.66
CA GLY A 154 15.00 -1.45 -8.02
C GLY A 154 14.77 -2.73 -7.23
N GLU A 155 15.55 -2.93 -6.19
CA GLU A 155 15.54 -4.11 -5.34
C GLU A 155 15.99 -3.76 -3.92
N ILE A 156 15.20 -4.11 -2.91
CA ILE A 156 15.58 -3.94 -1.50
C ILE A 156 16.28 -5.23 -1.05
N ASN A 157 17.60 -5.23 -1.10
CA ASN A 157 18.42 -6.42 -0.84
C ASN A 157 18.37 -6.89 0.61
N THR A 158 18.11 -5.99 1.55
CA THR A 158 18.02 -6.28 3.00
C THR A 158 16.63 -6.72 3.44
N ILE A 159 15.69 -6.89 2.51
CA ILE A 159 14.26 -7.10 2.77
C ILE A 159 13.95 -8.16 3.82
N LYS A 160 14.63 -9.31 3.78
CA LYS A 160 14.39 -10.38 4.74
C LYS A 160 14.72 -9.94 6.17
N GLY A 161 15.87 -9.33 6.36
CA GLY A 161 16.28 -8.80 7.68
C GLY A 161 15.37 -7.68 8.16
N ASN A 162 14.91 -6.80 7.25
CA ASN A 162 13.97 -5.73 7.58
C ASN A 162 12.61 -6.30 8.04
N ALA A 163 12.05 -7.27 7.30
CA ALA A 163 10.80 -7.93 7.66
C ALA A 163 10.91 -8.68 9.00
N ASP A 164 12.00 -9.44 9.23
CA ASP A 164 12.24 -10.16 10.47
C ASP A 164 12.34 -9.20 11.67
N LYS A 165 12.99 -8.03 11.50
CA LYS A 165 13.08 -7.01 12.54
C LYS A 165 11.74 -6.31 12.79
N MET A 166 10.93 -6.05 11.76
CA MET A 166 9.58 -5.53 11.95
C MET A 166 8.75 -6.51 12.77
N LEU A 167 8.77 -7.79 12.41
CA LEU A 167 8.07 -8.84 13.15
C LEU A 167 8.54 -8.94 14.62
N SER A 168 9.85 -8.87 14.87
CA SER A 168 10.40 -8.96 16.23
C SER A 168 10.02 -7.77 17.13
N ARG A 169 9.67 -6.63 16.56
CA ARG A 169 9.21 -5.45 17.30
C ARG A 169 7.73 -5.53 17.68
N GLU A 170 6.93 -6.34 16.98
CA GLU A 170 5.47 -6.36 17.13
C GLU A 170 5.02 -6.64 18.57
N GLU A 171 5.75 -7.47 19.33
CA GLU A 171 5.45 -7.76 20.73
C GLU A 171 5.55 -6.54 21.65
N THR A 172 6.33 -5.53 21.26
CA THR A 172 6.59 -4.33 22.07
C THR A 172 6.05 -3.06 21.44
N MET A 173 5.44 -3.16 20.25
CA MET A 173 4.86 -2.00 19.58
C MET A 173 3.68 -1.44 20.35
N TYR A 174 3.70 -0.13 20.53
CA TYR A 174 2.61 0.64 21.10
C TYR A 174 2.25 1.80 20.19
N SER A 175 0.99 2.15 20.13
CA SER A 175 0.46 3.27 19.36
C SER A 175 -0.60 4.03 20.15
N GLU A 176 -0.40 5.32 20.35
CA GLU A 176 -1.42 6.21 20.91
C GLU A 176 -2.64 6.38 20.00
N TYR A 177 -2.46 6.14 18.69
CA TYR A 177 -3.50 6.34 17.69
C TYR A 177 -4.30 5.09 17.35
N LEU A 178 -3.72 3.91 17.57
CA LEU A 178 -4.33 2.61 17.26
C LEU A 178 -4.76 1.85 18.50
N GLU A 179 -4.15 2.14 19.68
CA GLU A 179 -4.51 1.61 20.99
C GLU A 179 -4.91 0.12 20.95
N GLU A 180 -6.17 -0.19 21.23
CA GLU A 180 -6.71 -1.55 21.22
C GLU A 180 -6.71 -2.19 19.82
N ASP A 181 -6.73 -1.39 18.76
CA ASP A 181 -6.70 -1.88 17.38
C ASP A 181 -5.33 -2.43 16.96
N MET A 182 -4.25 -2.21 17.75
CA MET A 182 -2.93 -2.77 17.45
C MET A 182 -2.96 -4.29 17.23
N SER A 183 -3.68 -5.03 18.06
CA SER A 183 -3.79 -6.48 17.92
C SER A 183 -4.49 -6.94 16.65
N LYS A 184 -5.27 -6.06 16.01
CA LYS A 184 -6.00 -6.35 14.78
C LYS A 184 -5.16 -6.15 13.52
N ILE A 185 -4.08 -5.37 13.61
CA ILE A 185 -3.29 -4.97 12.43
C ILE A 185 -1.98 -5.73 12.26
N ILE A 186 -1.51 -6.41 13.28
CA ILE A 186 -0.32 -7.26 13.21
C ILE A 186 -0.64 -8.63 12.59
N PRO A 187 0.30 -9.21 11.78
CA PRO A 187 1.61 -8.66 11.45
C PRO A 187 1.52 -7.41 10.55
N VAL A 188 2.38 -6.43 10.80
CA VAL A 188 2.43 -5.19 10.02
C VAL A 188 2.83 -5.48 8.57
N VAL A 189 3.86 -6.31 8.41
CA VAL A 189 4.44 -6.67 7.12
C VAL A 189 3.83 -7.97 6.61
N ASN A 190 3.36 -7.96 5.36
CA ASN A 190 3.00 -9.20 4.67
C ASN A 190 4.25 -9.84 4.07
N ALA A 191 4.78 -10.87 4.73
CA ALA A 191 5.99 -11.59 4.31
C ALA A 191 5.87 -12.29 2.94
N ASN A 192 4.64 -12.49 2.43
CA ASN A 192 4.39 -13.04 1.09
C ASN A 192 4.37 -11.97 -0.01
N GLY A 193 4.48 -10.69 0.37
CA GLY A 193 4.54 -9.56 -0.55
C GLY A 193 5.87 -9.46 -1.31
N SER A 194 5.94 -8.53 -2.26
CA SER A 194 7.23 -8.11 -2.84
C SER A 194 8.01 -7.26 -1.83
N ASP A 195 9.30 -7.04 -2.09
CA ASP A 195 10.16 -6.15 -1.29
C ASP A 195 9.54 -4.76 -1.12
N SER A 196 9.08 -4.17 -2.21
CA SER A 196 8.41 -2.87 -2.19
C SER A 196 7.05 -2.89 -1.50
N ALA A 197 6.31 -4.01 -1.55
CA ALA A 197 5.05 -4.14 -0.80
C ALA A 197 5.30 -4.21 0.71
N MET A 198 6.37 -4.87 1.15
CA MET A 198 6.76 -4.92 2.56
C MET A 198 7.19 -3.53 3.07
N LEU A 199 7.95 -2.78 2.25
CA LEU A 199 8.27 -1.39 2.56
C LEU A 199 7.01 -0.52 2.64
N ASP A 200 6.11 -0.64 1.65
CA ASP A 200 4.83 0.08 1.61
C ASP A 200 3.98 -0.19 2.88
N ASN A 201 3.95 -1.45 3.35
CA ASN A 201 3.28 -1.79 4.61
C ASN A 201 3.91 -1.07 5.82
N THR A 202 5.24 -1.02 5.88
CA THR A 202 5.96 -0.34 6.95
C THR A 202 5.70 1.17 6.92
N LEU A 203 5.77 1.79 5.75
CA LEU A 203 5.48 3.22 5.57
C LEU A 203 4.04 3.55 5.96
N GLU A 204 3.09 2.73 5.54
CA GLU A 204 1.68 2.87 5.93
C GLU A 204 1.51 2.80 7.44
N PHE A 205 2.12 1.82 8.09
CA PHE A 205 2.07 1.69 9.55
C PHE A 205 2.63 2.94 10.26
N LEU A 206 3.80 3.43 9.83
CA LEU A 206 4.40 4.64 10.39
C LEU A 206 3.49 5.87 10.21
N MET A 207 2.86 6.00 9.05
CA MET A 207 1.90 7.08 8.79
C MET A 207 0.66 6.97 9.68
N MET A 208 0.10 5.78 9.85
CA MET A 208 -1.06 5.56 10.72
C MET A 208 -0.72 5.90 12.19
N ASN A 209 0.55 5.85 12.55
CA ASN A 209 1.08 6.30 13.84
C ASN A 209 1.46 7.80 13.86
N GLY A 210 1.00 8.58 12.89
CA GLY A 210 1.17 10.03 12.89
C GLY A 210 2.48 10.54 12.28
N MET A 211 3.34 9.67 11.77
CA MET A 211 4.57 10.07 11.10
C MET A 211 4.26 10.60 9.68
N PRO A 212 4.70 11.81 9.29
CA PRO A 212 4.57 12.27 7.92
C PRO A 212 5.29 11.33 6.94
N LEU A 213 4.67 11.05 5.79
CA LEU A 213 5.24 10.12 4.79
C LEU A 213 6.67 10.48 4.35
N PRO A 214 7.04 11.75 4.11
CA PRO A 214 8.43 12.07 3.79
C PRO A 214 9.42 11.69 4.89
N LEU A 215 9.04 11.85 6.16
CA LEU A 215 9.87 11.45 7.29
C LEU A 215 10.00 9.93 7.35
N ALA A 216 8.90 9.19 7.20
CA ALA A 216 8.92 7.73 7.16
C ALA A 216 9.84 7.21 6.04
N VAL A 217 9.80 7.82 4.86
CA VAL A 217 10.69 7.49 3.74
C VAL A 217 12.15 7.82 4.07
N MET A 218 12.43 9.00 4.63
CA MET A 218 13.80 9.40 4.99
C MET A 218 14.47 8.48 6.00
N ILE A 219 13.70 7.93 6.95
CA ILE A 219 14.28 7.03 7.97
C ILE A 219 14.40 5.59 7.49
N THR A 220 13.54 5.15 6.56
CA THR A 220 13.62 3.80 5.98
C THR A 220 14.64 3.73 4.83
N ILE A 221 14.76 4.79 4.04
CA ILE A 221 15.72 4.94 2.93
C ILE A 221 16.62 6.15 3.21
N PRO A 222 17.51 6.08 4.22
CA PRO A 222 18.34 7.21 4.59
C PRO A 222 19.42 7.51 3.53
N GLU A 223 19.79 8.78 3.42
CA GLU A 223 20.99 9.16 2.67
C GLU A 223 22.25 8.55 3.31
N PRO A 224 23.36 8.43 2.56
CA PRO A 224 24.65 8.00 3.11
C PRO A 224 25.20 9.08 4.05
N TRP A 225 24.94 8.97 5.35
CA TRP A 225 25.25 10.00 6.35
C TRP A 225 26.52 9.72 7.18
N ALA A 226 26.76 8.46 7.55
CA ALA A 226 27.76 8.11 8.57
C ALA A 226 29.18 8.59 8.22
N ASN A 227 29.60 8.46 6.94
CA ASN A 227 30.93 8.86 6.46
C ASN A 227 30.89 10.10 5.56
N ASN A 228 29.75 10.79 5.46
CA ASN A 228 29.60 11.95 4.60
C ASN A 228 30.17 13.21 5.25
N ARG A 229 31.40 13.58 4.87
CA ARG A 229 32.07 14.79 5.41
C ARG A 229 31.46 16.10 4.93
N ALA A 230 30.67 16.07 3.84
CA ALA A 230 30.02 17.26 3.28
C ALA A 230 28.64 17.53 3.89
N MET A 231 28.09 16.57 4.62
CA MET A 231 26.78 16.73 5.29
C MET A 231 26.92 17.58 6.54
N ASP A 232 26.00 18.53 6.75
CA ASP A 232 25.97 19.35 7.96
C ASP A 232 25.66 18.49 9.21
N GLU A 233 26.10 18.97 10.38
CA GLU A 233 26.00 18.23 11.63
C GLU A 233 24.56 17.95 12.03
N LYS A 234 23.63 18.93 11.89
CA LYS A 234 22.22 18.73 12.26
C LYS A 234 21.56 17.61 11.47
N ARG A 235 21.95 17.50 10.19
CA ARG A 235 21.44 16.43 9.31
C ARG A 235 22.03 15.06 9.67
N LYS A 236 23.28 15.02 10.13
CA LYS A 236 23.89 13.79 10.67
C LYS A 236 23.22 13.38 11.96
N ASP A 237 23.04 14.31 12.91
CA ASP A 237 22.37 14.06 14.18
C ASP A 237 20.95 13.53 13.95
N PHE A 238 20.24 14.06 12.96
CA PHE A 238 18.91 13.56 12.55
C PHE A 238 18.96 12.09 12.15
N TYR A 239 19.87 11.71 11.23
CA TYR A 239 19.96 10.32 10.79
C TYR A 239 20.52 9.40 11.89
N GLU A 240 21.45 9.85 12.71
CA GLU A 240 21.97 9.11 13.85
C GLU A 240 20.88 8.81 14.86
N TYR A 241 20.04 9.80 15.19
CA TYR A 241 18.87 9.63 16.06
C TYR A 241 17.91 8.58 15.52
N TYR A 242 17.48 8.70 14.26
CA TYR A 242 16.52 7.77 13.68
C TYR A 242 17.09 6.38 13.40
N ALA A 243 18.41 6.25 13.19
CA ALA A 243 19.06 4.95 13.06
C ALA A 243 18.98 4.09 14.34
N THR A 244 18.68 4.69 15.49
CA THR A 244 18.38 3.95 16.72
C THR A 244 17.01 3.31 16.74
N MET A 245 16.09 3.80 15.89
CA MET A 245 14.68 3.38 15.83
C MET A 245 14.39 2.43 14.67
N MET A 246 15.02 2.69 13.53
CA MET A 246 14.77 1.96 12.28
C MET A 246 16.08 1.69 11.56
N GLU A 247 16.31 0.43 11.20
CA GLU A 247 17.39 0.07 10.29
C GLU A 247 17.06 0.47 8.86
N PRO A 248 18.10 0.80 8.05
CA PRO A 248 17.88 1.13 6.64
C PRO A 248 17.35 -0.06 5.85
N TRP A 249 16.45 0.23 4.92
CA TRP A 249 15.99 -0.68 3.88
C TRP A 249 16.86 -0.45 2.65
N ASP A 250 17.81 -1.33 2.39
CA ASP A 250 18.96 -1.08 1.56
C ASP A 250 18.96 -1.92 0.29
N GLY A 251 19.40 -1.30 -0.79
CA GLY A 251 19.47 -1.87 -2.12
C GLY A 251 19.31 -0.79 -3.20
N PRO A 252 19.60 -1.05 -4.47
CA PRO A 252 19.40 -0.07 -5.53
C PRO A 252 17.91 0.27 -5.66
N ALA A 253 17.53 1.47 -5.28
CA ALA A 253 16.13 1.88 -5.23
C ALA A 253 15.90 3.29 -5.78
N SER A 254 14.89 3.40 -6.65
CA SER A 254 14.28 4.65 -7.05
C SER A 254 12.81 4.59 -6.66
N ILE A 255 12.42 5.40 -5.69
CA ILE A 255 11.10 5.37 -5.09
C ILE A 255 10.42 6.71 -5.31
N ILE A 256 9.18 6.68 -5.81
CA ILE A 256 8.27 7.83 -5.79
C ILE A 256 7.13 7.48 -4.86
N PHE A 257 6.72 8.43 -4.04
CA PHE A 257 5.71 8.22 -3.03
C PHE A 257 4.68 9.36 -2.99
N SER A 258 3.46 9.03 -2.56
CA SER A 258 2.40 10.04 -2.29
C SER A 258 1.38 9.47 -1.31
N ASP A 259 0.82 10.36 -0.49
CA ASP A 259 -0.32 10.07 0.38
C ASP A 259 -1.63 10.72 -0.13
N GLY A 260 -1.57 11.33 -1.32
CA GLY A 260 -2.68 12.06 -1.93
C GLY A 260 -2.60 13.58 -1.77
N ASP A 261 -1.96 14.07 -0.70
CA ASP A 261 -1.77 15.50 -0.43
C ASP A 261 -0.37 15.97 -0.84
N ILE A 262 0.61 15.11 -0.68
CA ILE A 262 2.01 15.37 -1.05
C ILE A 262 2.56 14.29 -1.97
N MET A 263 3.58 14.66 -2.72
CA MET A 263 4.37 13.74 -3.55
C MET A 263 5.85 14.00 -3.33
N GLY A 264 6.64 12.93 -3.31
CA GLY A 264 8.08 13.01 -3.20
C GLY A 264 8.78 11.89 -3.95
N ALA A 265 10.08 12.03 -4.08
CA ALA A 265 10.95 11.03 -4.69
C ALA A 265 12.25 10.90 -3.90
N VAL A 266 12.78 9.69 -3.84
CA VAL A 266 14.07 9.39 -3.22
C VAL A 266 14.81 8.38 -4.07
N LEU A 267 16.11 8.58 -4.17
CA LEU A 267 17.07 7.58 -4.63
C LEU A 267 17.77 7.02 -3.40
N ASP A 268 18.06 5.74 -3.44
CA ASP A 268 18.87 5.10 -2.42
C ASP A 268 20.32 5.62 -2.43
N ARG A 269 21.08 5.15 -1.46
CA ARG A 269 22.49 5.55 -1.27
C ARG A 269 23.50 4.74 -2.09
N ASN A 270 23.06 3.77 -2.88
CA ASN A 270 23.93 2.90 -3.67
C ASN A 270 24.10 3.36 -5.11
#